data_f4e9e51cce0cae537d6bdb4b87979c8a
#
_entry.id   f4e9e51cce0cae537d6bdb4b87979c8a
#
_cell.length_a   1.000
_cell.length_b   1.000
_cell.length_c   1.000
_cell.angle_alpha   90.00
_cell.angle_beta   90.00
_cell.angle_gamma   90.00
#
_symmetry.space_group_name_H-M   'P 1'
#
loop_
_entity.id
_entity.type
_entity.pdbx_description
1 polymer ?
#
loop_
_entity_poly.entity_id
_entity_poly.type
_entity_poly.pdbx_seq_one_letter_code
_entity_poly.pdbx_strand_id
1 'polypeptide(L)'
;MSRGLGDVYKRQKLYIVDIIDEFCDDYIMPCVQANAIYENKYLLGTSMARPLIAKKLVEIARKEGATAICHGATGKGNDQIRFELGIKALAPDLKIIAAWRDSKWTMDSRESEIEYCKAHGIHLPFSADTSYSRDRNIWHISHEGLELEDPACEPNYDHLLVLGVSPEKAPEEGEYVTMTFEKGVPTSVNGKEMKVSDIIRELNRLGGKHGVGIIDIVENRVVGMKSRGVYETPGGTILMEAHQQLEELVLDRATMEVKKDMGNKLAQIVYEGKWFTPLCDAVRAFVTSTQEYVTGEVKFKLYKGNIIKAGTTSKYSLYSESLASFTTGDLYDHHDASGFITLFGLPLKVRAMKMQEIGEKNKYED
;
A
#
# COMPACT_ATOMS: atom_id res chain seq x y z
N MET A 1 11.06 -15.02 -13.45
CA MET A 1 11.17 -16.50 -13.44
C MET A 1 12.64 -16.88 -13.41
N SER A 2 13.13 -17.38 -12.26
CA SER A 2 14.56 -17.75 -12.10
C SER A 2 14.84 -19.19 -12.55
N ARG A 3 14.43 -19.57 -13.74
CA ARG A 3 14.66 -20.94 -14.24
C ARG A 3 16.13 -21.32 -14.46
N GLY A 4 17.05 -20.34 -14.58
CA GLY A 4 18.46 -20.61 -14.85
C GLY A 4 19.38 -20.71 -13.62
N LEU A 5 19.02 -20.14 -12.49
CA LEU A 5 19.86 -20.09 -11.28
C LEU A 5 19.84 -21.41 -10.46
N GLY A 6 18.85 -22.26 -10.67
CA GLY A 6 18.70 -23.53 -9.93
C GLY A 6 19.75 -24.57 -10.30
N ASP A 7 20.12 -24.68 -11.58
CA ASP A 7 20.98 -25.76 -12.09
C ASP A 7 22.49 -25.48 -11.97
N VAL A 8 22.90 -24.20 -11.89
CA VAL A 8 24.30 -23.78 -11.93
C VAL A 8 25.02 -24.05 -10.60
N TYR A 9 24.33 -24.11 -9.47
CA TYR A 9 24.96 -24.11 -8.14
C TYR A 9 24.75 -25.36 -7.29
N LYS A 10 24.48 -26.52 -7.89
CA LYS A 10 24.31 -27.80 -7.14
C LYS A 10 23.30 -27.68 -5.98
N ARG A 11 22.21 -26.95 -6.19
CA ARG A 11 21.10 -26.90 -5.23
C ARG A 11 20.47 -28.28 -5.15
N GLN A 12 20.26 -28.76 -3.95
CA GLN A 12 19.70 -30.09 -3.74
C GLN A 12 18.22 -30.15 -4.12
N LYS A 13 17.47 -29.03 -3.96
CA LYS A 13 16.04 -28.94 -4.22
C LYS A 13 15.59 -27.51 -4.49
N LEU A 14 14.70 -27.34 -5.46
CA LEU A 14 14.04 -26.07 -5.78
C LEU A 14 12.54 -26.17 -5.49
N TYR A 15 11.99 -25.17 -4.80
CA TYR A 15 10.57 -24.99 -4.61
C TYR A 15 10.09 -23.80 -5.41
N ILE A 16 9.03 -23.99 -6.22
CA ILE A 16 8.29 -22.94 -6.89
C ILE A 16 6.89 -22.98 -6.31
N VAL A 17 6.49 -21.95 -5.58
CA VAL A 17 5.19 -21.87 -4.90
C VAL A 17 4.42 -20.71 -5.51
N ASP A 18 3.23 -20.98 -6.05
CA ASP A 18 2.29 -19.93 -6.45
C ASP A 18 1.55 -19.45 -5.21
N ILE A 19 1.70 -18.16 -4.91
CA ILE A 19 1.11 -17.51 -3.74
C ILE A 19 0.29 -16.27 -4.14
N ILE A 20 -0.06 -16.15 -5.42
CA ILE A 20 -0.68 -14.92 -5.94
C ILE A 20 -2.05 -14.69 -5.31
N ASP A 21 -2.92 -15.68 -5.30
CA ASP A 21 -4.27 -15.53 -4.75
C ASP A 21 -4.22 -15.33 -3.23
N GLU A 22 -3.42 -16.12 -2.48
CA GLU A 22 -3.20 -15.93 -1.03
C GLU A 22 -2.66 -14.51 -0.73
N PHE A 23 -1.75 -14.00 -1.57
CA PHE A 23 -1.23 -12.63 -1.41
C PHE A 23 -2.32 -11.58 -1.59
N CYS A 24 -3.17 -11.75 -2.61
CA CYS A 24 -4.25 -10.82 -2.88
C CYS A 24 -5.31 -10.82 -1.78
N ASP A 25 -5.77 -12.00 -1.37
CA ASP A 25 -6.91 -12.15 -0.47
C ASP A 25 -6.52 -11.86 0.98
N ASP A 26 -5.37 -12.37 1.45
CA ASP A 26 -5.00 -12.35 2.87
C ASP A 26 -4.09 -11.18 3.26
N TYR A 27 -3.39 -10.55 2.30
CA TYR A 27 -2.42 -9.48 2.58
C TYR A 27 -2.76 -8.16 1.91
N ILE A 28 -3.13 -8.15 0.64
CA ILE A 28 -3.51 -6.93 -0.08
C ILE A 28 -4.88 -6.44 0.40
N MET A 29 -5.90 -7.31 0.38
CA MET A 29 -7.26 -6.88 0.70
C MET A 29 -7.42 -6.29 2.10
N PRO A 30 -6.83 -6.82 3.18
CA PRO A 30 -6.86 -6.16 4.49
C PRO A 30 -6.26 -4.75 4.47
N CYS A 31 -5.22 -4.51 3.67
CA CYS A 31 -4.61 -3.18 3.53
C CYS A 31 -5.50 -2.23 2.70
N VAL A 32 -6.18 -2.74 1.66
CA VAL A 32 -7.16 -1.97 0.88
C VAL A 32 -8.34 -1.57 1.76
N GLN A 33 -8.93 -2.53 2.47
CA GLN A 33 -10.06 -2.29 3.38
C GLN A 33 -9.72 -1.30 4.49
N ALA A 34 -8.46 -1.26 4.94
CA ALA A 34 -7.98 -0.32 5.93
C ALA A 34 -7.65 1.07 5.36
N ASN A 35 -7.53 1.24 4.05
CA ASN A 35 -6.87 2.37 3.42
C ASN A 35 -5.45 2.59 3.99
N ALA A 36 -4.69 1.49 4.14
CA ALA A 36 -3.36 1.50 4.73
C ALA A 36 -2.33 2.06 3.75
N ILE A 37 -1.93 3.30 3.95
CA ILE A 37 -0.98 4.03 3.10
C ILE A 37 0.14 4.58 3.97
N TYR A 38 1.38 4.12 3.75
CA TYR A 38 2.52 4.61 4.53
C TYR A 38 2.95 5.99 4.06
N GLU A 39 3.14 6.92 5.03
CA GLU A 39 3.48 8.34 4.80
C GLU A 39 2.59 9.04 3.76
N ASN A 40 1.30 8.67 3.72
CA ASN A 40 0.27 9.19 2.80
C ASN A 40 0.54 9.00 1.31
N LYS A 41 1.48 8.12 0.93
CA LYS A 41 1.85 7.89 -0.48
C LYS A 41 2.10 6.42 -0.81
N TYR A 42 2.85 5.69 0.02
CA TYR A 42 3.31 4.36 -0.32
C TYR A 42 2.26 3.30 -0.03
N LEU A 43 1.82 2.59 -1.07
CA LEU A 43 0.79 1.53 -1.00
C LEU A 43 1.35 0.17 -0.56
N LEU A 44 2.46 0.12 0.15
CA LEU A 44 3.01 -1.03 0.88
C LEU A 44 3.37 -2.29 0.05
N GLY A 45 3.48 -2.20 -1.27
CA GLY A 45 3.56 -3.39 -2.12
C GLY A 45 4.69 -4.35 -1.80
N THR A 46 5.90 -3.87 -1.50
CA THR A 46 7.00 -4.71 -1.02
C THR A 46 6.74 -5.19 0.41
N SER A 47 6.24 -4.30 1.28
CA SER A 47 6.06 -4.58 2.71
C SER A 47 5.03 -5.68 2.97
N MET A 48 3.91 -5.69 2.22
CA MET A 48 2.85 -6.70 2.32
C MET A 48 3.32 -8.09 1.84
N ALA A 49 4.25 -8.15 0.89
CA ALA A 49 4.70 -9.42 0.32
C ALA A 49 5.65 -10.20 1.26
N ARG A 50 6.46 -9.50 2.06
CA ARG A 50 7.50 -10.13 2.86
C ARG A 50 6.99 -11.06 3.96
N PRO A 51 5.91 -10.76 4.71
CA PRO A 51 5.35 -11.70 5.69
C PRO A 51 4.85 -13.00 5.04
N LEU A 52 4.21 -12.95 3.87
CA LEU A 52 3.79 -14.16 3.16
C LEU A 52 4.99 -14.99 2.70
N ILE A 53 6.02 -14.36 2.14
CA ILE A 53 7.26 -15.06 1.76
C ILE A 53 7.91 -15.69 2.98
N ALA A 54 8.01 -14.99 4.10
CA ALA A 54 8.55 -15.53 5.36
C ALA A 54 7.76 -16.75 5.85
N LYS A 55 6.42 -16.70 5.77
CA LYS A 55 5.54 -17.85 6.09
C LYS A 55 5.86 -19.06 5.23
N LYS A 56 5.97 -18.87 3.90
CA LYS A 56 6.30 -19.97 2.97
C LYS A 56 7.71 -20.53 3.19
N LEU A 57 8.67 -19.68 3.51
CA LEU A 57 10.02 -20.14 3.87
C LEU A 57 10.01 -21.00 5.13
N VAL A 58 9.24 -20.60 6.15
CA VAL A 58 9.08 -21.40 7.38
C VAL A 58 8.37 -22.74 7.09
N GLU A 59 7.29 -22.74 6.31
CA GLU A 59 6.59 -23.97 5.90
C GLU A 59 7.53 -24.96 5.20
N ILE A 60 8.36 -24.45 4.25
CA ILE A 60 9.34 -25.26 3.54
C ILE A 60 10.46 -25.74 4.47
N ALA A 61 10.98 -24.87 5.34
CA ALA A 61 12.02 -25.23 6.30
C ALA A 61 11.56 -26.36 7.23
N ARG A 62 10.33 -26.27 7.73
CA ARG A 62 9.72 -27.34 8.56
C ARG A 62 9.58 -28.65 7.77
N LYS A 63 9.08 -28.58 6.54
CA LYS A 63 8.93 -29.75 5.66
C LYS A 63 10.24 -30.46 5.36
N GLU A 64 11.32 -29.69 5.20
CA GLU A 64 12.65 -30.24 4.89
C GLU A 64 13.50 -30.55 6.14
N GLY A 65 12.99 -30.31 7.34
CA GLY A 65 13.76 -30.50 8.60
C GLY A 65 14.95 -29.53 8.68
N ALA A 66 14.89 -28.37 8.02
CA ALA A 66 15.96 -27.40 8.06
C ALA A 66 16.07 -26.75 9.44
N THR A 67 17.28 -26.43 9.86
CA THR A 67 17.58 -25.78 11.14
C THR A 67 17.84 -24.27 11.01
N ALA A 68 17.89 -23.77 9.78
CA ALA A 68 18.13 -22.36 9.47
C ALA A 68 17.45 -21.93 8.19
N ILE A 69 17.15 -20.63 8.11
CA ILE A 69 16.71 -19.93 6.88
C ILE A 69 17.75 -18.87 6.55
N CYS A 70 18.21 -18.87 5.30
CA CYS A 70 19.12 -17.85 4.77
C CYS A 70 18.37 -16.89 3.86
N HIS A 71 18.62 -15.58 3.99
CA HIS A 71 18.11 -14.57 3.07
C HIS A 71 19.22 -13.65 2.56
N GLY A 72 19.03 -13.09 1.36
CA GLY A 72 19.93 -12.17 0.71
C GLY A 72 19.51 -10.69 0.81
N ALA A 73 18.63 -10.33 1.73
CA ALA A 73 18.24 -8.93 1.92
C ALA A 73 19.45 -8.10 2.36
N THR A 74 19.64 -6.95 1.73
CA THR A 74 20.81 -6.08 1.99
C THR A 74 20.76 -5.49 3.39
N GLY A 75 21.94 -5.18 3.95
CA GLY A 75 22.08 -4.60 5.30
C GLY A 75 21.51 -3.17 5.42
N LYS A 76 21.22 -2.48 4.31
CA LYS A 76 20.68 -1.11 4.27
C LYS A 76 19.16 -1.06 4.06
N GLY A 77 18.53 -2.20 3.67
CA GLY A 77 17.11 -2.26 3.33
C GLY A 77 16.22 -2.66 4.50
N ASN A 78 14.92 -2.35 4.38
CA ASN A 78 13.90 -2.75 5.35
C ASN A 78 13.59 -4.25 5.31
N ASP A 79 13.85 -4.92 4.18
CA ASP A 79 13.44 -6.30 3.94
C ASP A 79 14.07 -7.30 4.89
N GLN A 80 15.31 -7.05 5.32
CA GLN A 80 15.95 -7.87 6.36
C GLN A 80 15.10 -7.90 7.64
N ILE A 81 14.55 -6.76 8.06
CA ILE A 81 13.70 -6.66 9.24
C ILE A 81 12.41 -7.45 9.03
N ARG A 82 11.75 -7.25 7.89
CA ARG A 82 10.47 -7.87 7.54
C ARG A 82 10.56 -9.39 7.49
N PHE A 83 11.61 -9.94 6.85
CA PHE A 83 11.84 -11.39 6.83
C PHE A 83 12.13 -11.94 8.21
N GLU A 84 13.03 -11.31 8.94
CA GLU A 84 13.44 -11.83 10.24
C GLU A 84 12.35 -11.77 11.30
N LEU A 85 11.59 -10.67 11.36
CA LEU A 85 10.47 -10.58 12.29
C LEU A 85 9.38 -11.61 11.96
N GLY A 86 9.09 -11.83 10.66
CA GLY A 86 8.17 -12.88 10.23
C GLY A 86 8.66 -14.29 10.63
N ILE A 87 9.92 -14.60 10.36
CA ILE A 87 10.53 -15.90 10.73
C ILE A 87 10.54 -16.08 12.25
N LYS A 88 10.95 -15.07 13.02
CA LYS A 88 10.99 -15.13 14.50
C LYS A 88 9.60 -15.35 15.11
N ALA A 89 8.57 -14.72 14.54
CA ALA A 89 7.20 -14.89 15.01
C ALA A 89 6.65 -16.30 14.74
N LEU A 90 7.01 -16.91 13.59
CA LEU A 90 6.47 -18.20 13.16
C LEU A 90 7.33 -19.40 13.56
N ALA A 91 8.65 -19.20 13.70
CA ALA A 91 9.61 -20.27 13.96
C ALA A 91 10.81 -19.75 14.76
N PRO A 92 10.64 -19.46 16.08
CA PRO A 92 11.67 -18.85 16.92
C PRO A 92 12.90 -19.76 17.13
N ASP A 93 12.78 -21.05 16.87
CA ASP A 93 13.84 -22.05 16.96
C ASP A 93 14.74 -22.12 15.71
N LEU A 94 14.29 -21.61 14.56
CA LEU A 94 15.10 -21.58 13.35
C LEU A 94 16.16 -20.48 13.41
N LYS A 95 17.40 -20.82 13.07
CA LYS A 95 18.47 -19.84 12.92
C LYS A 95 18.25 -19.00 11.67
N ILE A 96 18.61 -17.72 11.75
CA ILE A 96 18.58 -16.81 10.59
C ILE A 96 20.03 -16.57 10.15
N ILE A 97 20.29 -16.76 8.86
CA ILE A 97 21.57 -16.47 8.22
C ILE A 97 21.35 -15.27 7.31
N ALA A 98 21.91 -14.13 7.71
CA ALA A 98 21.85 -12.86 6.97
C ALA A 98 23.29 -12.50 6.53
N ALA A 99 23.66 -12.92 5.32
CA ALA A 99 25.05 -12.82 4.83
C ALA A 99 25.59 -11.39 4.87
N TRP A 100 24.81 -10.40 4.49
CA TRP A 100 25.18 -8.97 4.51
C TRP A 100 25.62 -8.43 5.88
N ARG A 101 25.30 -9.10 6.96
CA ARG A 101 25.70 -8.72 8.32
C ARG A 101 26.75 -9.65 8.91
N ASP A 102 27.22 -10.61 8.13
CA ASP A 102 28.34 -11.48 8.56
C ASP A 102 29.65 -10.71 8.41
N SER A 103 30.49 -10.70 9.45
CA SER A 103 31.80 -10.04 9.45
C SER A 103 32.78 -10.60 8.40
N LYS A 104 32.50 -11.78 7.86
CA LYS A 104 33.27 -12.42 6.77
C LYS A 104 32.77 -12.04 5.39
N TRP A 105 31.65 -11.30 5.29
CA TRP A 105 31.10 -10.86 4.01
C TRP A 105 31.92 -9.70 3.47
N THR A 106 32.47 -9.85 2.28
CA THR A 106 33.37 -8.87 1.65
C THR A 106 32.74 -8.11 0.48
N MET A 107 31.53 -8.52 0.06
CA MET A 107 30.80 -7.89 -1.04
C MET A 107 29.85 -6.83 -0.47
N ASP A 108 30.32 -5.61 -0.30
CA ASP A 108 29.62 -4.49 0.34
C ASP A 108 28.98 -3.52 -0.65
N SER A 109 29.22 -3.71 -1.94
CA SER A 109 28.68 -2.92 -3.03
C SER A 109 28.23 -3.79 -4.21
N ARG A 110 27.39 -3.24 -5.09
CA ARG A 110 26.96 -3.91 -6.33
C ARG A 110 28.16 -4.20 -7.25
N GLU A 111 29.12 -3.30 -7.29
CA GLU A 111 30.36 -3.44 -8.07
C GLU A 111 31.14 -4.67 -7.61
N SER A 112 31.37 -4.81 -6.29
CA SER A 112 32.08 -5.96 -5.72
C SER A 112 31.33 -7.28 -5.94
N GLU A 113 29.99 -7.27 -5.92
CA GLU A 113 29.16 -8.44 -6.26
C GLU A 113 29.30 -8.82 -7.74
N ILE A 114 29.31 -7.84 -8.65
CA ILE A 114 29.50 -8.08 -10.08
C ILE A 114 30.91 -8.63 -10.38
N GLU A 115 31.93 -8.10 -9.72
CA GLU A 115 33.31 -8.59 -9.84
C GLU A 115 33.40 -10.04 -9.34
N TYR A 116 32.80 -10.35 -8.19
CA TYR A 116 32.72 -11.71 -7.68
C TYR A 116 32.04 -12.64 -8.68
N CYS A 117 30.91 -12.23 -9.25
CA CYS A 117 30.20 -13.01 -10.26
C CYS A 117 31.07 -13.29 -11.49
N LYS A 118 31.78 -12.27 -11.99
CA LYS A 118 32.73 -12.41 -13.12
C LYS A 118 33.86 -13.39 -12.79
N ALA A 119 34.47 -13.25 -11.60
CA ALA A 119 35.55 -14.12 -11.16
C ALA A 119 35.16 -15.59 -11.02
N HIS A 120 33.87 -15.85 -10.73
CA HIS A 120 33.33 -17.20 -10.54
C HIS A 120 32.53 -17.73 -11.75
N GLY A 121 32.58 -17.04 -12.89
CA GLY A 121 31.89 -17.47 -14.11
C GLY A 121 30.36 -17.40 -14.01
N ILE A 122 29.82 -16.55 -13.12
CA ILE A 122 28.39 -16.33 -12.96
C ILE A 122 27.96 -15.29 -13.99
N HIS A 123 27.13 -15.70 -14.93
CA HIS A 123 26.60 -14.77 -15.95
C HIS A 123 25.44 -13.94 -15.39
N LEU A 124 25.60 -12.60 -15.41
CA LEU A 124 24.56 -11.66 -15.04
C LEU A 124 23.90 -11.09 -16.31
N PRO A 125 22.56 -11.02 -16.38
CA PRO A 125 21.84 -10.48 -17.54
C PRO A 125 21.79 -8.95 -17.58
N PHE A 126 22.54 -8.24 -16.71
CA PHE A 126 22.51 -6.78 -16.56
C PHE A 126 23.91 -6.23 -16.22
N SER A 127 24.13 -4.92 -16.43
CA SER A 127 25.32 -4.17 -16.02
C SER A 127 24.99 -3.19 -14.87
N ALA A 128 26.01 -2.76 -14.15
CA ALA A 128 25.85 -1.83 -13.03
C ALA A 128 25.23 -0.48 -13.46
N ASP A 129 25.62 0.02 -14.62
CA ASP A 129 25.34 1.38 -15.09
C ASP A 129 23.93 1.60 -15.65
N THR A 130 23.14 0.53 -15.84
CA THR A 130 21.84 0.61 -16.53
C THR A 130 20.69 0.01 -15.75
N SER A 131 20.90 -0.39 -14.51
CA SER A 131 19.97 -1.22 -13.79
C SER A 131 19.49 -0.59 -12.50
N TYR A 132 18.23 -0.13 -12.49
CA TYR A 132 17.53 0.17 -11.24
C TYR A 132 17.42 -1.06 -10.35
N SER A 133 17.46 -0.87 -9.04
CA SER A 133 17.01 -1.89 -8.10
C SER A 133 15.50 -1.99 -8.14
N ARG A 134 14.96 -3.17 -8.41
CA ARG A 134 13.52 -3.37 -8.63
C ARG A 134 12.99 -4.55 -7.83
N ASP A 135 11.90 -4.31 -7.09
CA ASP A 135 11.04 -5.36 -6.53
C ASP A 135 9.70 -5.36 -7.27
N ARG A 136 9.29 -6.52 -7.78
CA ARG A 136 8.04 -6.66 -8.54
C ARG A 136 7.17 -7.77 -7.99
N ASN A 137 5.88 -7.46 -7.81
CA ASN A 137 4.82 -8.44 -7.57
C ASN A 137 3.55 -8.04 -8.34
N ILE A 138 2.43 -8.70 -8.08
CA ILE A 138 1.15 -8.39 -8.76
C ILE A 138 0.62 -7.00 -8.42
N TRP A 139 0.95 -6.45 -7.25
CA TRP A 139 0.46 -5.16 -6.76
C TRP A 139 1.25 -3.98 -7.29
N HIS A 140 2.58 -4.10 -7.35
CA HIS A 140 3.44 -2.99 -7.70
C HIS A 140 4.80 -3.41 -8.29
N ILE A 141 5.53 -2.41 -8.74
CA ILE A 141 6.99 -2.46 -8.94
C ILE A 141 7.63 -1.24 -8.28
N SER A 142 8.73 -1.46 -7.55
CA SER A 142 9.58 -0.39 -7.02
C SER A 142 10.79 -0.15 -7.91
N HIS A 143 11.26 1.09 -7.96
CA HIS A 143 12.48 1.49 -8.63
C HIS A 143 13.34 2.33 -7.67
N GLU A 144 14.58 1.93 -7.48
CA GLU A 144 15.56 2.63 -6.65
C GLU A 144 16.92 2.65 -7.35
N GLY A 145 17.78 3.58 -7.00
CA GLY A 145 19.15 3.70 -7.55
C GLY A 145 19.25 4.67 -8.74
N LEU A 146 20.44 4.75 -9.31
CA LEU A 146 20.78 5.66 -10.40
C LEU A 146 20.46 7.13 -10.05
N GLU A 147 19.82 7.88 -10.96
CA GLU A 147 19.45 9.28 -10.74
C GLU A 147 18.48 9.48 -9.56
N LEU A 148 17.78 8.43 -9.12
CA LEU A 148 16.88 8.51 -7.98
C LEU A 148 17.60 8.68 -6.65
N GLU A 149 18.92 8.40 -6.58
CA GLU A 149 19.70 8.60 -5.37
C GLU A 149 19.91 10.09 -5.04
N ASP A 150 19.78 10.97 -6.05
CA ASP A 150 19.77 12.42 -5.86
C ASP A 150 18.33 12.96 -5.91
N PRO A 151 17.77 13.44 -4.78
CA PRO A 151 16.41 14.01 -4.77
C PRO A 151 16.24 15.25 -5.66
N ALA A 152 17.32 15.90 -6.11
CA ALA A 152 17.29 17.02 -7.04
C ALA A 152 17.15 16.61 -8.50
N CYS A 153 17.35 15.32 -8.82
CA CYS A 153 17.25 14.81 -10.18
C CYS A 153 15.81 14.41 -10.52
N GLU A 154 15.35 14.77 -11.72
CA GLU A 154 14.09 14.32 -12.27
C GLU A 154 14.20 12.83 -12.68
N PRO A 155 13.19 11.97 -12.35
CA PRO A 155 13.17 10.57 -12.79
C PRO A 155 13.05 10.48 -14.32
N ASN A 156 13.82 9.62 -14.92
CA ASN A 156 13.70 9.32 -16.35
C ASN A 156 12.58 8.29 -16.57
N TYR A 157 11.33 8.74 -16.61
CA TYR A 157 10.16 7.86 -16.76
C TYR A 157 10.18 7.00 -18.02
N ASP A 158 10.87 7.41 -19.08
CA ASP A 158 10.98 6.64 -20.32
C ASP A 158 11.78 5.34 -20.16
N HIS A 159 12.76 5.34 -19.29
CA HIS A 159 13.57 4.17 -18.95
C HIS A 159 13.14 3.47 -17.67
N LEU A 160 12.45 4.18 -16.80
CA LEU A 160 12.08 3.69 -15.49
C LEU A 160 10.81 2.85 -15.54
N LEU A 161 9.74 3.34 -16.20
CA LEU A 161 8.41 2.73 -16.16
C LEU A 161 8.36 1.38 -16.87
N VAL A 162 7.67 0.42 -16.25
CA VAL A 162 7.53 -0.98 -16.73
C VAL A 162 6.07 -1.42 -16.78
N LEU A 163 5.22 -0.91 -15.89
CA LEU A 163 3.80 -1.29 -15.81
C LEU A 163 2.90 -0.34 -16.60
N GLY A 164 3.38 0.85 -16.89
CA GLY A 164 2.58 1.87 -17.56
C GLY A 164 3.42 2.87 -18.34
N VAL A 165 2.78 3.99 -18.66
CA VAL A 165 3.37 5.13 -19.34
C VAL A 165 3.28 6.37 -18.46
N SER A 166 4.10 7.40 -18.73
CA SER A 166 3.92 8.69 -18.05
C SER A 166 2.59 9.36 -18.44
N PRO A 167 2.01 10.23 -17.58
CA PRO A 167 0.77 10.94 -17.91
C PRO A 167 0.81 11.69 -19.25
N GLU A 168 1.96 12.24 -19.63
CA GLU A 168 2.13 12.93 -20.92
C GLU A 168 1.96 11.99 -22.13
N LYS A 169 2.37 10.71 -21.97
CA LYS A 169 2.29 9.69 -23.02
C LYS A 169 0.99 8.88 -23.00
N ALA A 170 0.14 9.12 -22.00
CA ALA A 170 -1.17 8.48 -21.91
C ALA A 170 -2.11 8.96 -23.01
N PRO A 171 -3.12 8.15 -23.42
CA PRO A 171 -4.10 8.52 -24.43
C PRO A 171 -4.80 9.84 -24.16
N GLU A 172 -5.13 10.58 -25.23
CA GLU A 172 -5.90 11.83 -25.18
C GLU A 172 -7.35 11.61 -24.76
N GLU A 173 -7.89 10.43 -24.97
CA GLU A 173 -9.23 10.06 -24.55
C GLU A 173 -9.20 9.29 -23.22
N GLY A 174 -10.02 9.71 -22.26
CA GLY A 174 -10.19 9.00 -21.00
C GLY A 174 -11.11 7.79 -21.13
N GLU A 175 -10.91 6.80 -20.28
CA GLU A 175 -11.67 5.54 -20.26
C GLU A 175 -12.49 5.40 -18.99
N TYR A 176 -13.80 5.12 -19.14
CA TYR A 176 -14.67 4.85 -18.00
C TYR A 176 -14.49 3.43 -17.52
N VAL A 177 -14.45 3.28 -16.20
CA VAL A 177 -14.35 1.99 -15.50
C VAL A 177 -15.41 1.95 -14.41
N THR A 178 -16.06 0.79 -14.29
CA THR A 178 -17.03 0.51 -13.24
C THR A 178 -16.54 -0.67 -12.42
N MET A 179 -16.59 -0.55 -11.09
CA MET A 179 -16.23 -1.63 -10.16
C MET A 179 -17.37 -1.91 -9.20
N THR A 180 -17.62 -3.18 -8.94
CA THR A 180 -18.59 -3.62 -7.91
C THR A 180 -17.85 -4.16 -6.70
N PHE A 181 -18.38 -3.87 -5.52
CA PHE A 181 -17.84 -4.34 -4.25
C PHE A 181 -18.92 -5.05 -3.42
N GLU A 182 -18.51 -6.08 -2.69
CA GLU A 182 -19.29 -6.72 -1.65
C GLU A 182 -18.48 -6.82 -0.35
N LYS A 183 -18.98 -6.20 0.73
CA LYS A 183 -18.29 -6.15 2.04
C LYS A 183 -16.83 -5.71 1.93
N GLY A 184 -16.59 -4.66 1.15
CA GLY A 184 -15.26 -4.08 0.94
C GLY A 184 -14.33 -4.88 0.02
N VAL A 185 -14.80 -5.99 -0.58
CA VAL A 185 -14.02 -6.79 -1.53
C VAL A 185 -14.53 -6.53 -2.95
N PRO A 186 -13.65 -6.21 -3.93
CA PRO A 186 -14.06 -6.02 -5.31
C PRO A 186 -14.48 -7.36 -5.93
N THR A 187 -15.59 -7.38 -6.66
CA THR A 187 -16.17 -8.58 -7.27
C THR A 187 -16.21 -8.52 -8.79
N SER A 188 -16.23 -7.31 -9.37
CA SER A 188 -16.25 -7.16 -10.83
C SER A 188 -15.56 -5.89 -11.32
N VAL A 189 -15.13 -5.92 -12.59
CA VAL A 189 -14.70 -4.74 -13.35
C VAL A 189 -15.47 -4.72 -14.67
N ASN A 190 -16.12 -3.58 -14.98
CA ASN A 190 -16.93 -3.38 -16.18
C ASN A 190 -17.98 -4.49 -16.38
N GLY A 191 -18.63 -4.90 -15.29
CA GLY A 191 -19.68 -5.94 -15.27
C GLY A 191 -19.18 -7.37 -15.42
N LYS A 192 -17.86 -7.59 -15.52
CA LYS A 192 -17.27 -8.93 -15.54
C LYS A 192 -16.83 -9.36 -14.15
N GLU A 193 -17.46 -10.41 -13.61
CA GLU A 193 -17.04 -11.02 -12.35
C GLU A 193 -15.67 -11.67 -12.47
N MET A 194 -14.83 -11.43 -11.47
CA MET A 194 -13.45 -11.92 -11.43
C MET A 194 -13.00 -12.09 -9.99
N LYS A 195 -12.04 -12.99 -9.75
CA LYS A 195 -11.32 -13.06 -8.47
C LYS A 195 -10.41 -11.84 -8.29
N VAL A 196 -10.07 -11.51 -7.06
CA VAL A 196 -9.30 -10.31 -6.70
C VAL A 196 -7.98 -10.19 -7.49
N SER A 197 -7.25 -11.29 -7.65
CA SER A 197 -5.99 -11.27 -8.40
C SER A 197 -6.16 -10.90 -9.89
N ASP A 198 -7.26 -11.32 -10.52
CA ASP A 198 -7.56 -10.98 -11.91
C ASP A 198 -8.06 -9.53 -12.04
N ILE A 199 -8.83 -9.06 -11.04
CA ILE A 199 -9.21 -7.64 -10.92
C ILE A 199 -7.95 -6.75 -10.85
N ILE A 200 -7.00 -7.08 -9.99
CA ILE A 200 -5.74 -6.32 -9.87
C ILE A 200 -4.96 -6.31 -11.20
N ARG A 201 -4.90 -7.44 -11.91
CA ARG A 201 -4.25 -7.50 -13.24
C ARG A 201 -4.93 -6.60 -14.26
N GLU A 202 -6.27 -6.63 -14.30
CA GLU A 202 -7.03 -5.80 -15.22
C GLU A 202 -6.88 -4.30 -14.88
N LEU A 203 -6.94 -3.95 -13.60
CA LEU A 203 -6.72 -2.59 -13.14
C LEU A 203 -5.27 -2.11 -13.40
N ASN A 204 -4.27 -2.99 -13.28
CA ASN A 204 -2.89 -2.68 -13.68
C ASN A 204 -2.80 -2.35 -15.18
N ARG A 205 -3.50 -3.12 -16.02
CA ARG A 205 -3.54 -2.88 -17.46
C ARG A 205 -4.21 -1.54 -17.79
N LEU A 206 -5.37 -1.27 -17.19
CA LEU A 206 -6.12 -0.04 -17.40
C LEU A 206 -5.37 1.18 -16.86
N GLY A 207 -4.92 1.12 -15.61
CA GLY A 207 -4.20 2.21 -14.96
C GLY A 207 -2.85 2.50 -15.62
N GLY A 208 -2.10 1.46 -15.99
CA GLY A 208 -0.83 1.60 -16.70
C GLY A 208 -1.00 2.29 -18.06
N LYS A 209 -2.06 1.92 -18.82
CA LYS A 209 -2.41 2.59 -20.09
C LYS A 209 -2.64 4.09 -19.92
N HIS A 210 -3.25 4.50 -18.81
CA HIS A 210 -3.61 5.90 -18.57
C HIS A 210 -2.64 6.65 -17.65
N GLY A 211 -1.45 6.09 -17.37
CA GLY A 211 -0.42 6.74 -16.57
C GLY A 211 -0.77 6.89 -15.08
N VAL A 212 -1.69 6.08 -14.57
CA VAL A 212 -2.14 6.12 -13.17
C VAL A 212 -1.18 5.35 -12.27
N GLY A 213 -0.97 5.83 -11.05
CA GLY A 213 -0.29 5.11 -9.98
C GLY A 213 1.23 5.20 -9.99
N ILE A 214 1.78 6.27 -10.54
CA ILE A 214 3.21 6.61 -10.42
C ILE A 214 3.40 7.47 -9.16
N ILE A 215 4.22 7.00 -8.24
CA ILE A 215 4.45 7.64 -6.94
C ILE A 215 5.95 7.82 -6.72
N ASP A 216 6.41 9.06 -6.69
CA ASP A 216 7.77 9.43 -6.29
C ASP A 216 7.74 9.89 -4.83
N ILE A 217 8.51 9.22 -3.98
CA ILE A 217 8.53 9.48 -2.54
C ILE A 217 9.95 9.41 -1.98
N VAL A 218 10.25 10.34 -1.08
CA VAL A 218 11.36 10.22 -0.13
C VAL A 218 10.76 9.72 1.19
N GLU A 219 10.92 8.44 1.48
CA GLU A 219 10.36 7.76 2.64
C GLU A 219 11.35 7.62 3.79
N ASN A 220 10.85 7.43 5.01
CA ASN A 220 11.66 7.11 6.17
C ASN A 220 11.72 5.60 6.35
N ARG A 221 12.91 5.00 6.16
CA ARG A 221 13.14 3.57 6.40
C ARG A 221 13.12 3.24 7.90
N VAL A 222 12.69 2.02 8.22
CA VAL A 222 12.70 1.50 9.61
C VAL A 222 14.12 1.53 10.21
N VAL A 223 15.13 1.34 9.38
CA VAL A 223 16.55 1.44 9.76
C VAL A 223 17.03 2.87 10.01
N GLY A 224 16.17 3.89 9.91
CA GLY A 224 16.42 5.27 10.33
C GLY A 224 16.93 6.22 9.26
N MET A 225 17.20 5.76 8.04
CA MET A 225 17.61 6.63 6.94
C MET A 225 16.43 6.99 6.03
N LYS A 226 16.56 8.11 5.32
CA LYS A 226 15.68 8.45 4.20
C LYS A 226 16.13 7.72 2.93
N SER A 227 15.15 7.35 2.11
CA SER A 227 15.41 6.75 0.79
C SER A 227 14.37 7.24 -0.20
N ARG A 228 14.80 7.53 -1.41
CA ARG A 228 13.89 7.85 -2.51
C ARG A 228 13.63 6.62 -3.36
N GLY A 229 12.38 6.42 -3.71
CA GLY A 229 11.94 5.40 -4.66
C GLY A 229 10.80 5.91 -5.52
N VAL A 230 10.72 5.41 -6.74
CA VAL A 230 9.55 5.56 -7.60
C VAL A 230 8.82 4.23 -7.65
N TYR A 231 7.53 4.27 -7.38
CA TYR A 231 6.66 3.11 -7.37
C TYR A 231 5.63 3.21 -8.48
N GLU A 232 5.44 2.09 -9.20
CA GLU A 232 4.29 1.94 -10.09
C GLU A 232 3.30 1.01 -9.42
N THR A 233 2.11 1.53 -9.11
CA THR A 233 1.03 0.77 -8.47
C THR A 233 -0.30 1.11 -9.15
N PRO A 234 -0.43 0.92 -10.47
CA PRO A 234 -1.58 1.42 -11.23
C PRO A 234 -2.90 0.81 -10.76
N GLY A 235 -3.00 -0.50 -10.67
CA GLY A 235 -4.20 -1.18 -10.21
C GLY A 235 -4.49 -0.95 -8.74
N GLY A 236 -3.44 -0.89 -7.92
CA GLY A 236 -3.58 -0.62 -6.50
C GLY A 236 -4.12 0.78 -6.22
N THR A 237 -3.63 1.79 -6.93
CA THR A 237 -4.13 3.17 -6.81
C THR A 237 -5.61 3.27 -7.18
N ILE A 238 -6.02 2.61 -8.26
CA ILE A 238 -7.42 2.58 -8.68
C ILE A 238 -8.29 1.87 -7.64
N LEU A 239 -7.84 0.70 -7.15
CA LEU A 239 -8.60 -0.09 -6.19
C LEU A 239 -8.78 0.62 -4.85
N MET A 240 -7.72 1.26 -4.33
CA MET A 240 -7.77 2.06 -3.11
C MET A 240 -8.73 3.23 -3.25
N GLU A 241 -8.64 3.98 -4.34
CA GLU A 241 -9.52 5.14 -4.60
C GLU A 241 -10.98 4.72 -4.75
N ALA A 242 -11.26 3.66 -5.51
CA ALA A 242 -12.63 3.15 -5.70
C ALA A 242 -13.23 2.65 -4.37
N HIS A 243 -12.45 1.93 -3.56
CA HIS A 243 -12.89 1.46 -2.26
C HIS A 243 -13.21 2.63 -1.32
N GLN A 244 -12.34 3.65 -1.28
CA GLN A 244 -12.56 4.85 -0.46
C GLN A 244 -13.80 5.62 -0.88
N GLN A 245 -14.05 5.77 -2.19
CA GLN A 245 -15.27 6.43 -2.70
C GLN A 245 -16.55 5.73 -2.21
N LEU A 246 -16.54 4.41 -2.13
CA LEU A 246 -17.68 3.66 -1.61
C LEU A 246 -17.85 3.84 -0.10
N GLU A 247 -16.76 3.84 0.66
CA GLU A 247 -16.80 4.11 2.10
C GLU A 247 -17.35 5.51 2.43
N GLU A 248 -16.98 6.53 1.67
CA GLU A 248 -17.50 7.90 1.80
C GLU A 248 -19.04 7.94 1.74
N LEU A 249 -19.66 7.00 1.01
CA LEU A 249 -21.10 6.94 0.84
C LEU A 249 -21.82 6.17 1.96
N VAL A 250 -21.16 5.17 2.56
CA VAL A 250 -21.83 4.17 3.42
C VAL A 250 -21.37 4.19 4.87
N LEU A 251 -20.27 4.83 5.21
CA LEU A 251 -19.77 4.93 6.58
C LEU A 251 -20.12 6.28 7.20
N ASP A 252 -20.51 6.27 8.47
CA ASP A 252 -20.71 7.49 9.24
C ASP A 252 -19.37 8.15 9.64
N ARG A 253 -19.45 9.43 10.01
CA ARG A 253 -18.29 10.26 10.34
C ARG A 253 -17.42 9.66 11.43
N ALA A 254 -18.01 9.19 12.53
CA ALA A 254 -17.26 8.70 13.68
C ALA A 254 -16.50 7.42 13.34
N THR A 255 -17.14 6.50 12.58
CA THR A 255 -16.51 5.30 12.07
C THR A 255 -15.35 5.62 11.13
N MET A 256 -15.53 6.57 10.21
CA MET A 256 -14.47 6.99 9.27
C MET A 256 -13.27 7.60 9.99
N GLU A 257 -13.48 8.43 11.01
CA GLU A 257 -12.40 9.04 11.81
C GLU A 257 -11.52 7.96 12.46
N VAL A 258 -12.14 7.03 13.20
CA VAL A 258 -11.39 5.94 13.87
C VAL A 258 -10.75 5.00 12.85
N LYS A 259 -11.46 4.67 11.77
CA LYS A 259 -10.94 3.80 10.71
C LYS A 259 -9.69 4.38 10.06
N LYS A 260 -9.63 5.69 9.82
CA LYS A 260 -8.45 6.37 9.29
C LYS A 260 -7.23 6.20 10.22
N ASP A 261 -7.43 6.33 11.53
CA ASP A 261 -6.35 6.12 12.50
C ASP A 261 -5.86 4.67 12.50
N MET A 262 -6.80 3.72 12.42
CA MET A 262 -6.46 2.29 12.32
C MET A 262 -5.78 1.95 11.00
N GLY A 263 -6.16 2.58 9.90
CA GLY A 263 -5.48 2.44 8.60
C GLY A 263 -4.03 2.92 8.65
N ASN A 264 -3.79 4.09 9.23
CA ASN A 264 -2.44 4.60 9.47
C ASN A 264 -1.63 3.66 10.38
N LYS A 265 -2.27 3.12 11.43
CA LYS A 265 -1.62 2.16 12.32
C LYS A 265 -1.28 0.86 11.60
N LEU A 266 -2.18 0.32 10.77
CA LEU A 266 -1.92 -0.87 9.97
C LEU A 266 -0.78 -0.62 8.97
N ALA A 267 -0.76 0.53 8.30
CA ALA A 267 0.32 0.90 7.39
C ALA A 267 1.69 0.87 8.09
N GLN A 268 1.79 1.44 9.29
CA GLN A 268 3.00 1.39 10.10
C GLN A 268 3.40 -0.05 10.48
N ILE A 269 2.44 -0.84 10.98
CA ILE A 269 2.67 -2.25 11.38
C ILE A 269 3.20 -3.07 10.21
N VAL A 270 2.59 -2.93 9.04
CA VAL A 270 2.97 -3.65 7.81
C VAL A 270 4.34 -3.18 7.32
N TYR A 271 4.59 -1.87 7.31
CA TYR A 271 5.85 -1.30 6.88
C TYR A 271 7.03 -1.78 7.73
N GLU A 272 6.82 -1.90 9.05
CA GLU A 272 7.80 -2.37 10.04
C GLU A 272 7.95 -3.91 10.07
N GLY A 273 7.20 -4.66 9.27
CA GLY A 273 7.27 -6.14 9.24
C GLY A 273 6.62 -6.85 10.42
N LYS A 274 5.69 -6.19 11.11
CA LYS A 274 5.00 -6.69 12.32
C LYS A 274 3.65 -7.36 12.01
N TRP A 275 3.52 -8.00 10.85
CA TRP A 275 2.28 -8.64 10.40
C TRP A 275 1.77 -9.70 11.39
N PHE A 276 2.65 -10.56 11.88
CA PHE A 276 2.32 -11.66 12.80
C PHE A 276 2.38 -11.20 14.26
N THR A 277 1.54 -10.22 14.63
CA THR A 277 1.44 -9.70 15.98
C THR A 277 -0.02 -9.56 16.42
N PRO A 278 -0.33 -9.72 17.72
CA PRO A 278 -1.69 -9.50 18.23
C PRO A 278 -2.24 -8.11 17.91
N LEU A 279 -1.38 -7.08 17.83
CA LEU A 279 -1.80 -5.73 17.45
C LEU A 279 -2.27 -5.67 15.98
N CYS A 280 -1.57 -6.35 15.07
CA CYS A 280 -1.99 -6.44 13.68
C CYS A 280 -3.36 -7.13 13.56
N ASP A 281 -3.55 -8.23 14.27
CA ASP A 281 -4.80 -8.98 14.26
C ASP A 281 -5.97 -8.14 14.81
N ALA A 282 -5.75 -7.41 15.91
CA ALA A 282 -6.77 -6.52 16.49
C ALA A 282 -7.17 -5.39 15.55
N VAL A 283 -6.19 -4.74 14.90
CA VAL A 283 -6.45 -3.66 13.93
C VAL A 283 -7.20 -4.20 12.71
N ARG A 284 -6.78 -5.36 12.18
CA ARG A 284 -7.46 -6.00 11.05
C ARG A 284 -8.89 -6.41 11.40
N ALA A 285 -9.12 -6.96 12.59
CA ALA A 285 -10.46 -7.32 13.05
C ALA A 285 -11.38 -6.09 13.14
N PHE A 286 -10.89 -4.97 13.67
CA PHE A 286 -11.62 -3.70 13.67
C PHE A 286 -11.97 -3.28 12.23
N VAL A 287 -10.98 -3.23 11.34
CA VAL A 287 -11.18 -2.84 9.94
C VAL A 287 -12.22 -3.74 9.26
N THR A 288 -12.08 -5.06 9.38
CA THR A 288 -13.02 -6.01 8.80
C THR A 288 -14.46 -5.77 9.28
N SER A 289 -14.66 -5.45 10.57
CA SER A 289 -15.99 -5.16 11.11
C SER A 289 -16.65 -3.94 10.48
N THR A 290 -15.86 -2.97 10.00
CA THR A 290 -16.39 -1.75 9.35
C THR A 290 -16.86 -2.01 7.91
N GLN A 291 -16.52 -3.15 7.32
CA GLN A 291 -16.76 -3.45 5.91
C GLN A 291 -18.13 -4.08 5.62
N GLU A 292 -18.90 -4.41 6.63
CA GLU A 292 -20.20 -5.12 6.49
C GLU A 292 -21.16 -4.44 5.49
N TYR A 293 -21.15 -3.10 5.45
CA TYR A 293 -22.01 -2.29 4.57
C TYR A 293 -21.28 -1.69 3.37
N VAL A 294 -19.99 -1.93 3.21
CA VAL A 294 -19.20 -1.41 2.08
C VAL A 294 -19.48 -2.26 0.84
N THR A 295 -20.69 -2.11 0.31
CA THR A 295 -21.23 -2.88 -0.82
C THR A 295 -21.92 -1.93 -1.79
N GLY A 296 -21.54 -2.00 -3.07
CA GLY A 296 -22.09 -1.11 -4.08
C GLY A 296 -21.25 -1.07 -5.34
N GLU A 297 -21.54 -0.08 -6.18
CA GLU A 297 -20.87 0.14 -7.46
C GLU A 297 -20.22 1.53 -7.48
N VAL A 298 -18.98 1.57 -7.97
CA VAL A 298 -18.21 2.80 -8.17
C VAL A 298 -17.86 2.94 -9.64
N LYS A 299 -18.13 4.10 -10.21
CA LYS A 299 -17.78 4.47 -11.58
C LYS A 299 -16.80 5.63 -11.56
N PHE A 300 -15.75 5.53 -12.35
CA PHE A 300 -14.74 6.59 -12.52
C PHE A 300 -14.22 6.63 -13.94
N LYS A 301 -13.51 7.70 -14.28
CA LYS A 301 -12.84 7.90 -15.56
C LYS A 301 -11.34 8.00 -15.33
N LEU A 302 -10.57 7.15 -16.01
CA LEU A 302 -9.10 7.21 -16.03
C LEU A 302 -8.67 8.18 -17.12
N TYR A 303 -7.85 9.16 -16.78
CA TYR A 303 -7.37 10.15 -17.73
C TYR A 303 -6.04 10.78 -17.29
N LYS A 304 -4.99 10.56 -18.05
CA LYS A 304 -3.67 11.20 -17.88
C LYS A 304 -3.21 11.25 -16.41
N GLY A 305 -3.07 10.08 -15.80
CA GLY A 305 -2.62 9.91 -14.41
C GLY A 305 -3.70 10.14 -13.34
N ASN A 306 -4.90 10.57 -13.73
CA ASN A 306 -5.97 10.90 -12.79
C ASN A 306 -7.08 9.84 -12.78
N ILE A 307 -7.71 9.72 -11.62
CA ILE A 307 -8.94 8.96 -11.40
C ILE A 307 -10.04 9.98 -11.09
N ILE A 308 -10.96 10.18 -12.04
CA ILE A 308 -12.00 11.19 -11.95
C ILE A 308 -13.31 10.50 -11.54
N LYS A 309 -13.89 10.89 -10.40
CA LYS A 309 -15.16 10.36 -9.91
C LYS A 309 -16.27 10.56 -10.93
N ALA A 310 -17.05 9.52 -11.22
CA ALA A 310 -18.15 9.55 -12.19
C ALA A 310 -19.48 9.01 -11.62
N GLY A 311 -19.48 8.55 -10.37
CA GLY A 311 -20.67 8.13 -9.65
C GLY A 311 -20.39 6.97 -8.70
N THR A 312 -21.16 6.91 -7.61
CA THR A 312 -21.10 5.82 -6.63
C THR A 312 -22.51 5.50 -6.17
N THR A 313 -22.87 4.23 -6.12
CA THR A 313 -24.19 3.78 -5.69
C THR A 313 -24.07 2.66 -4.68
N SER A 314 -24.93 2.67 -3.66
CA SER A 314 -25.04 1.62 -2.67
C SER A 314 -26.46 1.55 -2.10
N LYS A 315 -26.95 0.34 -1.84
CA LYS A 315 -28.19 0.15 -1.08
C LYS A 315 -28.06 0.56 0.40
N TYR A 316 -26.83 0.73 0.88
CA TYR A 316 -26.51 1.15 2.24
C TYR A 316 -26.08 2.62 2.31
N SER A 317 -26.35 3.41 1.25
CA SER A 317 -26.01 4.83 1.21
C SER A 317 -26.60 5.59 2.40
N LEU A 318 -25.75 6.35 3.08
CA LEU A 318 -26.15 7.31 4.10
C LEU A 318 -26.47 8.69 3.48
N TYR A 319 -26.20 8.88 2.19
CA TYR A 319 -26.55 10.09 1.49
C TYR A 319 -28.04 10.07 1.17
N SER A 320 -28.77 11.02 1.74
CA SER A 320 -30.21 11.24 1.44
C SER A 320 -30.32 12.52 0.62
N GLU A 321 -30.73 12.37 -0.65
CA GLU A 321 -30.92 13.51 -1.54
C GLU A 321 -31.93 14.54 -0.95
N SER A 322 -33.00 14.03 -0.35
CA SER A 322 -34.04 14.88 0.25
C SER A 322 -33.56 15.67 1.47
N LEU A 323 -32.62 15.12 2.27
CA LEU A 323 -32.01 15.82 3.41
C LEU A 323 -30.89 16.77 2.97
N ALA A 324 -30.15 16.42 1.93
CA ALA A 324 -29.01 17.21 1.44
C ALA A 324 -29.38 18.28 0.42
N SER A 325 -30.60 18.24 -0.13
CA SER A 325 -31.06 19.15 -1.17
C SER A 325 -31.31 20.56 -0.64
N PHE A 326 -30.81 21.57 -1.37
CA PHE A 326 -31.12 22.99 -1.12
C PHE A 326 -32.48 23.41 -1.70
N THR A 327 -33.17 22.53 -2.44
CA THR A 327 -34.41 22.87 -3.19
C THR A 327 -35.66 22.20 -2.65
N THR A 328 -35.53 21.16 -1.84
CA THR A 328 -36.64 20.46 -1.19
C THR A 328 -36.88 21.01 0.21
N GLY A 329 -38.16 21.04 0.63
CA GLY A 329 -38.56 21.57 1.94
C GLY A 329 -37.91 20.84 3.12
N ASP A 330 -38.01 21.46 4.28
CA ASP A 330 -37.35 21.05 5.50
C ASP A 330 -37.81 19.68 6.00
N LEU A 331 -36.92 18.69 5.93
CA LEU A 331 -37.15 17.34 6.49
C LEU A 331 -36.71 17.24 7.96
N TYR A 332 -36.08 18.27 8.51
CA TYR A 332 -35.76 18.40 9.91
C TYR A 332 -35.98 19.84 10.37
N ASP A 333 -36.18 20.04 11.68
CA ASP A 333 -36.36 21.37 12.25
C ASP A 333 -35.01 22.12 12.34
N HIS A 334 -34.82 23.15 11.52
CA HIS A 334 -33.63 23.98 11.55
C HIS A 334 -33.36 24.67 12.89
N HIS A 335 -34.39 24.82 13.75
CA HIS A 335 -34.22 25.38 15.09
C HIS A 335 -33.37 24.49 16.00
N ASP A 336 -33.33 23.17 15.76
CA ASP A 336 -32.49 22.25 16.51
C ASP A 336 -31.01 22.59 16.41
N ALA A 337 -30.56 23.16 15.28
CA ALA A 337 -29.19 23.63 15.07
C ALA A 337 -28.82 24.74 16.08
N SER A 338 -29.74 25.60 16.46
CA SER A 338 -29.49 26.70 17.44
C SER A 338 -29.12 26.17 18.82
N GLY A 339 -29.87 25.17 19.29
CA GLY A 339 -29.58 24.49 20.56
C GLY A 339 -28.23 23.76 20.52
N PHE A 340 -28.01 23.01 19.46
CA PHE A 340 -26.73 22.30 19.26
C PHE A 340 -25.53 23.26 19.24
N ILE A 341 -25.59 24.34 18.44
CA ILE A 341 -24.50 25.33 18.33
C ILE A 341 -24.23 26.01 19.67
N THR A 342 -25.28 26.34 20.44
CA THR A 342 -25.16 26.96 21.76
C THR A 342 -24.37 26.06 22.73
N LEU A 343 -24.74 24.78 22.82
CA LEU A 343 -24.08 23.83 23.71
C LEU A 343 -22.68 23.45 23.24
N PHE A 344 -22.53 23.18 21.94
CA PHE A 344 -21.25 22.81 21.36
C PHE A 344 -20.23 23.94 21.39
N GLY A 345 -20.70 25.21 21.26
CA GLY A 345 -19.88 26.41 21.35
C GLY A 345 -19.61 26.89 22.78
N LEU A 346 -20.24 26.29 23.80
CA LEU A 346 -20.14 26.76 25.20
C LEU A 346 -18.69 26.83 25.72
N PRO A 347 -17.80 25.84 25.47
CA PRO A 347 -16.41 25.95 25.92
C PRO A 347 -15.67 27.14 25.30
N LEU A 348 -15.95 27.49 24.05
CA LEU A 348 -15.36 28.65 23.37
C LEU A 348 -15.84 29.96 24.01
N LYS A 349 -17.16 30.06 24.27
CA LYS A 349 -17.78 31.22 24.92
C LYS A 349 -17.20 31.40 26.32
N VAL A 350 -17.14 30.34 27.13
CA VAL A 350 -16.61 30.41 28.50
C VAL A 350 -15.15 30.84 28.52
N ARG A 351 -14.33 30.31 27.59
CA ARG A 351 -12.94 30.75 27.44
C ARG A 351 -12.85 32.23 27.13
N ALA A 352 -13.62 32.73 26.14
CA ALA A 352 -13.61 34.15 25.77
C ALA A 352 -14.03 35.05 26.96
N MET A 353 -15.10 34.69 27.68
CA MET A 353 -15.53 35.42 28.89
C MET A 353 -14.43 35.45 29.95
N LYS A 354 -13.71 34.35 30.16
CA LYS A 354 -12.63 34.29 31.16
C LYS A 354 -11.44 35.16 30.75
N MET A 355 -11.08 35.21 29.47
CA MET A 355 -10.02 36.10 29.00
C MET A 355 -10.38 37.58 29.24
N GLN A 356 -11.63 37.96 28.94
CA GLN A 356 -12.14 39.31 29.25
C GLN A 356 -12.09 39.62 30.75
N GLU A 357 -12.51 38.68 31.60
CA GLU A 357 -12.51 38.84 33.06
C GLU A 357 -11.11 39.13 33.62
N ILE A 358 -10.08 38.47 33.10
CA ILE A 358 -8.69 38.65 33.55
C ILE A 358 -7.97 39.80 32.83
N GLY A 359 -8.64 40.52 31.93
CA GLY A 359 -8.09 41.66 31.18
C GLY A 359 -7.09 41.29 30.09
N GLU A 360 -7.09 40.04 29.67
CA GLU A 360 -6.27 39.58 28.51
C GLU A 360 -7.05 39.76 27.18
N LYS A 361 -6.39 40.34 26.21
CA LYS A 361 -6.96 40.42 24.85
C LYS A 361 -7.07 39.03 24.22
N ASN A 362 -8.19 38.81 23.60
CA ASN A 362 -8.31 37.66 22.69
C ASN A 362 -7.33 37.87 21.52
N LYS A 363 -6.42 36.92 21.32
CA LYS A 363 -5.39 37.00 20.27
C LYS A 363 -5.96 37.03 18.83
N TYR A 364 -7.27 36.84 18.70
CA TYR A 364 -7.99 36.87 17.41
C TYR A 364 -8.81 38.19 17.23
N GLU A 365 -8.73 39.12 18.18
CA GLU A 365 -9.26 40.47 18.05
C GLU A 365 -8.11 41.41 17.68
N ASP A 366 -8.14 41.96 16.47
CA ASP A 366 -7.19 42.98 16.00
C ASP A 366 -7.41 44.34 16.68
#